data_14e7a0fe8f723ad50dc8e3ee4aeff4ef
#
_entry.id   14e7a0fe8f723ad50dc8e3ee4aeff4ef
#
_cell.length_a   1.000
_cell.length_b   1.000
_cell.length_c   1.000
_cell.angle_alpha   90.00
_cell.angle_beta   90.00
_cell.angle_gamma   90.00
#
_symmetry.space_group_name_H-M   'P 1'
#
loop_
_entity.id
_entity.type
_entity.pdbx_description
1 polymer ?
#
loop_
_entity_poly.entity_id
_entity_poly.type
_entity_poly.pdbx_seq_one_letter_code
_entity_poly.pdbx_strand_id
1 'polypeptide(L)'
;MTLSQNRCTLIGNRRSAHDEEVVQTSMTQTPEHHAFDVITMGRVGVDIYPQQAGVPLEEVETFSKSVGGSATNVAIAASRYEHRTAVVTRTGNDPFGRYVVKELERLGVSTKFIASVDGLNTPVTFCEIFPPDDFPLYFYRAPKAPDLMISVKSLDLAAIEQTKVFWTTVTGLSEEPSRQAHHVAYQARARRPLTILDLDYRPMFWSSPEVATREVGRALEHVTVAVGNREECEIAVGETDPHRAADALLERGVELAIVKQGPRGVLAKTADETIEVPAHLVTVINGLGSGDGFGGALCHGLIEGWPLERVLRFANAAGGIVATRFECSTAMPTSAEVEAVLEEALHV
;
A
#
# COMPACT_ATOMS: atom_id res chain seq x y z
N MET A 1 46.30 41.38 -56.52
CA MET A 1 46.00 41.10 -57.90
C MET A 1 44.57 40.66 -57.98
N THR A 2 43.82 41.58 -58.44
CA THR A 2 42.79 41.69 -59.50
C THR A 2 41.50 40.92 -59.13
N LEU A 3 40.42 41.67 -58.73
CA LEU A 3 39.43 42.39 -59.55
C LEU A 3 38.63 41.47 -60.48
N SER A 4 37.28 41.37 -60.32
CA SER A 4 36.29 42.18 -61.07
C SER A 4 34.92 41.58 -60.81
N GLN A 5 33.94 42.31 -60.16
CA GLN A 5 32.89 43.14 -60.80
C GLN A 5 32.11 42.42 -61.92
N ASN A 6 30.79 42.23 -61.82
CA ASN A 6 29.75 43.21 -62.11
C ASN A 6 28.33 42.60 -62.13
N ARG A 7 27.40 43.29 -61.54
CA ARG A 7 26.12 43.92 -62.00
C ARG A 7 24.92 42.99 -62.21
N CYS A 8 23.96 43.12 -61.36
CA CYS A 8 22.72 43.90 -61.48
C CYS A 8 21.82 43.66 -62.69
N THR A 9 20.59 43.17 -62.44
CA THR A 9 19.36 43.83 -62.95
C THR A 9 18.11 43.35 -62.17
N LEU A 10 17.31 44.33 -61.77
CA LEU A 10 15.98 44.25 -61.21
C LEU A 10 14.93 43.86 -62.28
N ILE A 11 13.78 43.38 -61.80
CA ILE A 11 12.37 43.61 -62.16
C ILE A 11 11.65 42.26 -61.86
N GLY A 12 10.67 42.17 -61.02
CA GLY A 12 9.37 42.67 -61.00
C GLY A 12 8.45 41.85 -60.11
N ASN A 13 7.69 42.57 -59.37
CA ASN A 13 6.54 42.23 -58.57
C ASN A 13 5.63 41.14 -59.11
N ARG A 14 5.18 40.22 -58.20
CA ARG A 14 3.75 39.94 -58.01
C ARG A 14 3.51 39.20 -56.69
N ARG A 15 2.60 39.73 -55.87
CA ARG A 15 2.00 39.17 -54.68
C ARG A 15 1.20 37.94 -55.04
N SER A 16 1.26 36.89 -54.21
CA SER A 16 0.09 36.09 -53.93
C SER A 16 0.20 35.59 -52.50
N ALA A 17 -0.91 35.73 -51.82
CA ALA A 17 -1.13 35.47 -50.43
C ALA A 17 -1.38 34.00 -50.17
N HIS A 18 -1.25 33.67 -48.85
CA HIS A 18 -1.76 32.48 -48.17
C HIS A 18 -1.05 31.15 -48.44
N ASP A 19 -0.34 30.70 -47.41
CA ASP A 19 -0.85 29.65 -46.51
C ASP A 19 0.18 29.53 -45.37
N GLU A 20 -0.17 30.08 -44.22
CA GLU A 20 0.44 29.69 -42.93
C GLU A 20 -0.08 28.33 -42.52
N GLU A 21 0.66 27.29 -42.87
CA GLU A 21 0.49 25.97 -42.29
C GLU A 21 0.93 26.03 -40.82
N VAL A 22 -0.05 26.16 -39.93
CA VAL A 22 0.13 25.94 -38.49
C VAL A 22 0.45 24.46 -38.30
N VAL A 23 1.73 24.13 -38.23
CA VAL A 23 2.19 22.84 -37.75
C VAL A 23 1.83 22.72 -36.25
N GLN A 24 0.64 22.20 -35.97
CA GLN A 24 0.27 21.73 -34.66
C GLN A 24 1.15 20.51 -34.35
N THR A 25 2.26 20.77 -33.66
CA THR A 25 3.07 19.70 -33.05
C THR A 25 2.23 19.12 -31.93
N SER A 26 1.46 18.06 -32.22
CA SER A 26 0.87 17.23 -31.19
C SER A 26 2.03 16.57 -30.46
N MET A 27 2.34 17.08 -29.27
CA MET A 27 3.15 16.35 -28.30
C MET A 27 2.35 15.12 -27.90
N THR A 28 2.55 14.01 -28.58
CA THR A 28 2.20 12.70 -28.09
C THR A 28 3.05 12.47 -26.84
N GLN A 29 2.46 12.69 -25.67
CA GLN A 29 3.04 12.21 -24.42
C GLN A 29 3.16 10.69 -24.56
N THR A 30 4.39 10.20 -24.73
CA THR A 30 4.71 8.79 -24.55
C THR A 30 4.21 8.43 -23.14
N PRO A 31 3.42 7.34 -22.97
CA PRO A 31 3.02 6.91 -21.64
C PRO A 31 4.29 6.72 -20.81
N GLU A 32 4.40 7.44 -19.68
CA GLU A 32 5.49 7.20 -18.73
C GLU A 32 5.42 5.73 -18.30
N HIS A 33 6.39 4.96 -18.74
CA HIS A 33 6.48 3.53 -18.44
C HIS A 33 7.03 3.42 -17.01
N HIS A 34 6.16 3.54 -16.00
CA HIS A 34 6.52 3.22 -14.62
C HIS A 34 6.98 1.77 -14.55
N ALA A 35 8.13 1.51 -13.93
CA ALA A 35 8.63 0.14 -13.76
C ALA A 35 7.68 -0.69 -12.86
N PHE A 36 7.04 -0.04 -11.89
CA PHE A 36 6.07 -0.62 -10.96
C PHE A 36 4.84 0.27 -10.85
N ASP A 37 3.67 -0.36 -10.71
CA ASP A 37 2.43 0.33 -10.45
C ASP A 37 2.26 0.57 -8.94
N VAL A 38 2.67 -0.41 -8.10
CA VAL A 38 2.63 -0.31 -6.65
C VAL A 38 3.98 -0.71 -6.06
N ILE A 39 4.55 0.17 -5.25
CA ILE A 39 5.67 -0.16 -4.38
C ILE A 39 5.19 -0.04 -2.95
N THR A 40 5.31 -1.12 -2.18
CA THR A 40 5.07 -1.09 -0.74
C THR A 40 6.39 -1.07 0.03
N MET A 41 6.41 -0.47 1.24
CA MET A 41 7.59 -0.45 2.10
C MET A 41 7.19 -0.75 3.54
N GLY A 42 7.81 -1.76 4.14
CA GLY A 42 7.52 -2.13 5.52
C GLY A 42 7.90 -3.54 5.88
N ARG A 43 7.20 -4.09 6.86
CA ARG A 43 7.50 -5.38 7.46
C ARG A 43 7.14 -6.58 6.58
N VAL A 44 7.92 -7.63 6.78
CA VAL A 44 7.68 -8.97 6.23
C VAL A 44 7.96 -10.01 7.32
N GLY A 45 7.32 -11.14 7.22
CA GLY A 45 7.56 -12.29 8.09
C GLY A 45 6.94 -13.57 7.55
N VAL A 46 6.96 -14.59 8.38
CA VAL A 46 6.24 -15.84 8.14
C VAL A 46 5.15 -15.95 9.18
N ASP A 47 3.91 -16.00 8.73
CA ASP A 47 2.77 -16.24 9.60
C ASP A 47 2.54 -17.75 9.70
N ILE A 48 2.35 -18.23 10.92
CA ILE A 48 2.13 -19.62 11.28
C ILE A 48 0.69 -19.76 11.78
N TYR A 49 -0.15 -20.32 10.93
CA TYR A 49 -1.57 -20.49 11.16
C TYR A 49 -1.86 -21.85 11.78
N PRO A 50 -2.62 -21.93 12.90
CA PRO A 50 -3.12 -23.21 13.40
C PRO A 50 -4.09 -23.80 12.39
N GLN A 51 -4.05 -25.11 12.19
CA GLN A 51 -5.04 -25.80 11.36
C GLN A 51 -6.32 -26.17 12.13
N GLN A 52 -6.34 -25.89 13.44
CA GLN A 52 -7.49 -26.05 14.32
C GLN A 52 -7.99 -24.67 14.77
N ALA A 53 -9.20 -24.29 14.35
CA ALA A 53 -9.86 -23.09 14.85
C ALA A 53 -10.57 -23.37 16.19
N GLY A 54 -10.65 -22.37 17.06
CA GLY A 54 -11.27 -22.48 18.37
C GLY A 54 -10.44 -23.25 19.40
N VAL A 55 -9.13 -23.43 19.12
CA VAL A 55 -8.20 -24.15 20.00
C VAL A 55 -7.09 -23.19 20.40
N PRO A 56 -6.77 -23.06 21.71
CA PRO A 56 -5.68 -22.22 22.18
C PRO A 56 -4.32 -22.76 21.66
N LEU A 57 -3.36 -21.86 21.47
CA LEU A 57 -2.13 -22.16 20.76
C LEU A 57 -1.31 -23.29 21.38
N GLU A 58 -1.35 -23.45 22.71
CA GLU A 58 -0.69 -24.53 23.45
C GLU A 58 -1.29 -25.93 23.18
N GLU A 59 -2.49 -26.01 22.62
CA GLU A 59 -3.17 -27.26 22.27
C GLU A 59 -3.17 -27.53 20.77
N VAL A 60 -2.63 -26.60 19.96
CA VAL A 60 -2.56 -26.78 18.50
C VAL A 60 -1.50 -27.80 18.13
N GLU A 61 -1.88 -28.81 17.37
CA GLU A 61 -0.97 -29.90 16.94
C GLU A 61 -0.35 -29.67 15.57
N THR A 62 -1.06 -28.96 14.65
CA THR A 62 -0.63 -28.80 13.27
C THR A 62 -0.76 -27.35 12.80
N PHE A 63 0.22 -26.94 12.01
CA PHE A 63 0.33 -25.58 11.51
C PHE A 63 0.57 -25.57 10.00
N SER A 64 0.05 -24.55 9.33
CA SER A 64 0.52 -24.13 8.01
C SER A 64 1.34 -22.85 8.12
N LYS A 65 2.12 -22.53 7.08
CA LYS A 65 2.87 -21.29 7.01
C LYS A 65 2.53 -20.52 5.75
N SER A 66 2.46 -19.21 5.90
CA SER A 66 2.19 -18.26 4.82
C SER A 66 3.15 -17.08 4.93
N VAL A 67 3.31 -16.29 3.87
CA VAL A 67 3.99 -15.00 3.97
C VAL A 67 3.08 -14.05 4.72
N GLY A 68 3.65 -13.24 5.62
CA GLY A 68 2.94 -12.23 6.38
C GLY A 68 3.63 -10.86 6.34
N GLY A 69 3.00 -9.92 7.00
CA GLY A 69 3.43 -8.53 7.04
C GLY A 69 2.51 -7.63 6.22
N SER A 70 1.91 -6.61 6.85
CA SER A 70 0.87 -5.77 6.23
C SER A 70 1.32 -5.17 4.88
N ALA A 71 2.46 -4.49 4.82
CA ALA A 71 2.97 -3.94 3.56
C ALA A 71 3.17 -5.02 2.47
N THR A 72 3.63 -6.20 2.88
CA THR A 72 3.85 -7.35 1.98
C THR A 72 2.53 -7.91 1.47
N ASN A 73 1.55 -8.06 2.35
CA ASN A 73 0.22 -8.56 1.99
C ASN A 73 -0.51 -7.62 1.03
N VAL A 74 -0.38 -6.30 1.22
CA VAL A 74 -0.93 -5.30 0.29
C VAL A 74 -0.28 -5.42 -1.10
N ALA A 75 1.05 -5.63 -1.19
CA ALA A 75 1.71 -5.87 -2.47
C ALA A 75 1.19 -7.14 -3.16
N ILE A 76 0.99 -8.23 -2.38
CA ILE A 76 0.40 -9.48 -2.89
C ILE A 76 -1.04 -9.24 -3.36
N ALA A 77 -1.86 -8.56 -2.56
CA ALA A 77 -3.25 -8.25 -2.93
C ALA A 77 -3.32 -7.42 -4.22
N ALA A 78 -2.48 -6.39 -4.36
CA ALA A 78 -2.43 -5.58 -5.57
C ALA A 78 -1.94 -6.39 -6.80
N SER A 79 -1.03 -7.36 -6.62
CA SER A 79 -0.59 -8.24 -7.70
C SER A 79 -1.70 -9.16 -8.22
N ARG A 80 -2.69 -9.51 -7.36
CA ARG A 80 -3.88 -10.29 -7.76
C ARG A 80 -4.79 -9.52 -8.73
N TYR A 81 -4.65 -8.21 -8.78
CA TYR A 81 -5.33 -7.31 -9.72
C TYR A 81 -4.44 -6.93 -10.91
N GLU A 82 -3.44 -7.77 -11.24
CA GLU A 82 -2.54 -7.65 -12.39
C GLU A 82 -1.63 -6.41 -12.37
N HIS A 83 -1.49 -5.73 -11.23
CA HIS A 83 -0.52 -4.65 -11.08
C HIS A 83 0.90 -5.18 -10.91
N ARG A 84 1.86 -4.47 -11.49
CA ARG A 84 3.30 -4.73 -11.29
C ARG A 84 3.69 -4.21 -9.91
N THR A 85 3.90 -5.12 -8.97
CA THR A 85 4.15 -4.80 -7.57
C THR A 85 5.56 -5.12 -7.14
N ALA A 86 6.08 -4.37 -6.18
CA ALA A 86 7.34 -4.66 -5.50
C ALA A 86 7.23 -4.29 -4.02
N VAL A 87 8.03 -4.94 -3.18
CA VAL A 87 8.12 -4.61 -1.76
C VAL A 87 9.56 -4.23 -1.37
N VAL A 88 9.70 -3.09 -0.72
CA VAL A 88 10.95 -2.65 -0.07
C VAL A 88 10.94 -3.20 1.34
N THR A 89 11.74 -4.23 1.60
CA THR A 89 11.81 -4.89 2.91
C THR A 89 13.16 -5.59 3.13
N ARG A 90 13.31 -6.20 4.31
CA ARG A 90 14.48 -7.02 4.65
C ARG A 90 14.04 -8.30 5.32
N THR A 91 14.76 -9.38 5.04
CA THR A 91 14.61 -10.70 5.67
C THR A 91 15.89 -11.08 6.41
N GLY A 92 15.83 -12.08 7.24
CA GLY A 92 17.04 -12.75 7.72
C GLY A 92 17.72 -13.56 6.61
N ASN A 93 19.02 -13.81 6.75
CA ASN A 93 19.75 -14.76 5.91
C ASN A 93 19.54 -16.20 6.41
N ASP A 94 18.29 -16.68 6.39
CA ASP A 94 17.82 -17.93 6.99
C ASP A 94 16.82 -18.68 6.07
N PRO A 95 16.38 -19.89 6.44
CA PRO A 95 15.41 -20.63 5.63
C PRO A 95 14.08 -19.93 5.41
N PHE A 96 13.59 -19.16 6.39
CA PHE A 96 12.34 -18.39 6.25
C PHE A 96 12.52 -17.18 5.34
N GLY A 97 13.66 -16.49 5.37
CA GLY A 97 13.96 -15.42 4.41
C GLY A 97 13.96 -15.93 2.97
N ARG A 98 14.58 -17.10 2.73
CA ARG A 98 14.52 -17.74 1.40
C ARG A 98 13.13 -18.17 1.00
N TYR A 99 12.31 -18.66 1.95
CA TYR A 99 10.92 -18.99 1.71
C TYR A 99 10.12 -17.74 1.29
N VAL A 100 10.25 -16.63 2.03
CA VAL A 100 9.58 -15.37 1.73
C VAL A 100 9.88 -14.89 0.31
N VAL A 101 11.16 -14.88 -0.10
CA VAL A 101 11.54 -14.46 -1.45
C VAL A 101 10.89 -15.33 -2.52
N LYS A 102 11.00 -16.66 -2.39
CA LYS A 102 10.40 -17.61 -3.36
C LYS A 102 8.88 -17.48 -3.43
N GLU A 103 8.23 -17.30 -2.30
CA GLU A 103 6.78 -17.24 -2.24
C GLU A 103 6.26 -15.92 -2.83
N LEU A 104 6.94 -14.80 -2.59
CA LEU A 104 6.61 -13.51 -3.20
C LEU A 104 6.73 -13.58 -4.73
N GLU A 105 7.79 -14.18 -5.26
CA GLU A 105 7.94 -14.42 -6.70
C GLU A 105 6.80 -15.28 -7.26
N ARG A 106 6.42 -16.35 -6.55
CA ARG A 106 5.29 -17.21 -6.92
C ARG A 106 3.96 -16.45 -6.93
N LEU A 107 3.80 -15.48 -6.02
CA LEU A 107 2.60 -14.64 -5.90
C LEU A 107 2.64 -13.38 -6.79
N GLY A 108 3.64 -13.26 -7.69
CA GLY A 108 3.71 -12.18 -8.66
C GLY A 108 4.28 -10.86 -8.15
N VAL A 109 4.88 -10.86 -6.95
CA VAL A 109 5.52 -9.66 -6.37
C VAL A 109 7.01 -9.65 -6.67
N SER A 110 7.52 -8.56 -7.24
CA SER A 110 8.94 -8.40 -7.51
C SER A 110 9.75 -8.32 -6.22
N THR A 111 10.82 -9.11 -6.15
CA THR A 111 11.76 -9.17 -5.03
C THR A 111 12.99 -8.26 -5.21
N LYS A 112 12.98 -7.40 -6.24
CA LYS A 112 14.11 -6.49 -6.59
C LYS A 112 14.64 -5.67 -5.42
N PHE A 113 13.77 -5.25 -4.50
CA PHE A 113 14.12 -4.38 -3.37
C PHE A 113 14.20 -5.11 -2.03
N ILE A 114 14.24 -6.44 -2.06
CA ILE A 114 14.45 -7.27 -0.88
C ILE A 114 15.94 -7.57 -0.73
N ALA A 115 16.45 -7.44 0.48
CA ALA A 115 17.80 -7.91 0.83
C ALA A 115 17.78 -8.64 2.17
N SER A 116 18.69 -9.59 2.36
CA SER A 116 18.89 -10.27 3.63
C SER A 116 19.80 -9.49 4.57
N VAL A 117 19.60 -9.68 5.86
CA VAL A 117 20.42 -9.11 6.95
C VAL A 117 21.03 -10.26 7.73
N ASP A 118 22.36 -10.30 7.80
CA ASP A 118 23.06 -11.30 8.56
C ASP A 118 22.90 -11.06 10.08
N GLY A 119 22.82 -12.14 10.84
CA GLY A 119 22.73 -12.09 12.30
C GLY A 119 21.34 -11.73 12.85
N LEU A 120 20.36 -11.45 12.00
CA LEU A 120 18.95 -11.29 12.38
C LEU A 120 18.10 -12.38 11.73
N ASN A 121 17.09 -12.86 12.47
CA ASN A 121 16.18 -13.86 11.97
C ASN A 121 14.98 -13.23 11.26
N THR A 122 14.48 -13.89 10.20
CA THR A 122 13.19 -13.55 9.61
C THR A 122 12.09 -13.70 10.66
N PRO A 123 11.27 -12.65 10.89
CA PRO A 123 10.22 -12.72 11.90
C PRO A 123 9.21 -13.82 11.64
N VAL A 124 8.71 -14.39 12.73
CA VAL A 124 7.61 -15.36 12.71
C VAL A 124 6.48 -14.82 13.56
N THR A 125 5.25 -14.95 13.08
CA THR A 125 4.05 -14.57 13.81
C THR A 125 3.17 -15.81 13.95
N PHE A 126 2.83 -16.18 15.17
CA PHE A 126 1.76 -17.14 15.43
C PHE A 126 0.45 -16.42 15.67
N CYS A 127 -0.64 -17.06 15.38
CA CYS A 127 -1.97 -16.56 15.70
C CYS A 127 -2.84 -17.64 16.32
N GLU A 128 -3.84 -17.22 17.04
CA GLU A 128 -5.00 -18.03 17.40
C GLU A 128 -6.19 -17.62 16.56
N ILE A 129 -7.10 -18.53 16.30
CA ILE A 129 -8.28 -18.30 15.46
C ILE A 129 -9.53 -18.65 16.24
N PHE A 130 -10.15 -17.65 16.86
CA PHE A 130 -11.41 -17.77 17.60
C PHE A 130 -12.49 -16.90 16.89
N PRO A 131 -13.12 -17.43 15.84
CA PRO A 131 -14.16 -16.68 15.15
C PRO A 131 -15.34 -16.34 16.08
N PRO A 132 -16.04 -15.21 15.88
CA PRO A 132 -15.95 -14.36 14.68
C PRO A 132 -14.97 -13.18 14.79
N ASP A 133 -14.40 -12.84 15.96
CA ASP A 133 -13.79 -11.53 16.22
C ASP A 133 -12.53 -11.57 17.12
N ASP A 134 -12.07 -12.73 17.56
CA ASP A 134 -10.87 -12.84 18.41
C ASP A 134 -9.75 -13.60 17.69
N PHE A 135 -8.69 -12.88 17.32
CA PHE A 135 -7.55 -13.38 16.54
C PHE A 135 -6.23 -12.90 17.14
N PRO A 136 -5.83 -13.39 18.32
CA PRO A 136 -4.58 -12.99 18.97
C PRO A 136 -3.35 -13.26 18.10
N LEU A 137 -2.38 -12.32 18.16
CA LEU A 137 -1.14 -12.39 17.39
C LEU A 137 0.07 -12.39 18.32
N TYR A 138 0.98 -13.32 18.11
CA TYR A 138 2.21 -13.49 18.88
C TYR A 138 3.41 -13.27 17.95
N PHE A 139 4.07 -12.12 18.09
CA PHE A 139 5.17 -11.71 17.22
C PHE A 139 6.53 -12.11 17.77
N TYR A 140 7.29 -12.91 17.04
CA TYR A 140 8.67 -13.28 17.32
C TYR A 140 9.61 -12.45 16.45
N ARG A 141 9.94 -11.24 16.92
CA ARG A 141 10.71 -10.22 16.20
C ARG A 141 11.98 -9.75 16.94
N ALA A 142 12.29 -10.35 18.11
CA ALA A 142 13.46 -10.00 18.91
C ALA A 142 14.74 -10.68 18.37
N PRO A 143 15.94 -10.07 18.58
CA PRO A 143 16.16 -8.79 19.25
C PRO A 143 15.75 -7.58 18.41
N LYS A 144 15.68 -7.72 17.08
CA LYS A 144 15.25 -6.71 16.10
C LYS A 144 14.83 -7.40 14.82
N ALA A 145 13.77 -6.93 14.20
CA ALA A 145 13.34 -7.46 12.92
C ALA A 145 14.21 -6.90 11.77
N PRO A 146 14.59 -7.73 10.78
CA PRO A 146 15.36 -7.30 9.63
C PRO A 146 14.74 -6.14 8.86
N ASP A 147 13.41 -6.06 8.73
CA ASP A 147 12.71 -4.96 8.06
C ASP A 147 12.97 -3.59 8.69
N LEU A 148 13.29 -3.54 9.97
CA LEU A 148 13.72 -2.32 10.65
C LEU A 148 15.17 -1.89 10.30
N MET A 149 15.88 -2.70 9.52
CA MET A 149 17.23 -2.40 8.98
C MET A 149 17.17 -1.78 7.58
N ILE A 150 15.99 -1.48 7.04
CA ILE A 150 15.90 -0.68 5.82
C ILE A 150 16.60 0.65 6.06
N SER A 151 17.56 0.99 5.20
CA SER A 151 18.36 2.21 5.34
C SER A 151 18.23 3.08 4.09
N VAL A 152 18.47 4.37 4.24
CA VAL A 152 18.44 5.34 3.13
C VAL A 152 19.30 4.90 1.95
N LYS A 153 20.49 4.34 2.23
CA LYS A 153 21.44 3.89 1.20
C LYS A 153 20.89 2.74 0.33
N SER A 154 19.90 2.03 0.82
CA SER A 154 19.32 0.87 0.15
C SER A 154 18.03 1.17 -0.62
N LEU A 155 17.60 2.42 -0.66
CA LEU A 155 16.41 2.84 -1.38
C LEU A 155 16.72 3.16 -2.84
N ASP A 156 15.91 2.66 -3.74
CA ASP A 156 15.80 3.14 -5.12
C ASP A 156 14.79 4.30 -5.13
N LEU A 157 15.28 5.52 -4.81
CA LEU A 157 14.43 6.70 -4.70
C LEU A 157 13.76 7.06 -6.02
N ALA A 158 14.40 6.77 -7.17
CA ALA A 158 13.80 7.02 -8.48
C ALA A 158 12.61 6.09 -8.74
N ALA A 159 12.71 4.81 -8.36
CA ALA A 159 11.59 3.88 -8.47
C ALA A 159 10.44 4.28 -7.52
N ILE A 160 10.76 4.71 -6.28
CA ILE A 160 9.78 5.19 -5.31
C ILE A 160 9.10 6.46 -5.82
N GLU A 161 9.83 7.39 -6.39
CA GLU A 161 9.28 8.62 -6.96
C GLU A 161 8.33 8.32 -8.12
N GLN A 162 8.69 7.40 -9.01
CA GLN A 162 7.99 7.14 -10.26
C GLN A 162 6.80 6.17 -10.13
N THR A 163 6.71 5.37 -9.07
CA THR A 163 5.58 4.43 -8.90
C THR A 163 4.25 5.18 -8.83
N LYS A 164 3.15 4.59 -9.33
CA LYS A 164 1.81 5.18 -9.21
C LYS A 164 1.39 5.25 -7.75
N VAL A 165 1.48 4.13 -7.03
CA VAL A 165 1.18 4.03 -5.59
C VAL A 165 2.45 3.74 -4.81
N PHE A 166 2.72 4.53 -3.78
CA PHE A 166 3.69 4.22 -2.75
C PHE A 166 2.97 4.00 -1.42
N TRP A 167 2.94 2.74 -0.98
CA TRP A 167 2.26 2.31 0.25
C TRP A 167 3.25 2.03 1.36
N THR A 168 3.01 2.62 2.52
CA THR A 168 3.84 2.42 3.72
C THR A 168 2.96 2.10 4.91
N THR A 169 3.57 1.54 5.96
CA THR A 169 2.87 1.27 7.22
C THR A 169 3.60 1.93 8.39
N VAL A 170 2.87 2.35 9.42
CA VAL A 170 3.47 3.03 10.58
C VAL A 170 4.47 2.15 11.33
N THR A 171 4.38 0.83 11.22
CA THR A 171 5.36 -0.10 11.82
C THR A 171 6.79 0.22 11.35
N GLY A 172 6.97 0.64 10.09
CA GLY A 172 8.27 1.03 9.55
C GLY A 172 8.89 2.28 10.20
N LEU A 173 8.08 3.08 10.89
CA LEU A 173 8.49 4.28 11.62
C LEU A 173 8.91 3.99 13.06
N SER A 174 8.75 2.76 13.55
CA SER A 174 8.94 2.44 14.96
C SER A 174 10.39 2.56 15.44
N GLU A 175 11.36 2.22 14.59
CA GLU A 175 12.79 2.22 14.93
C GLU A 175 13.70 2.70 13.79
N GLU A 176 14.91 3.19 14.17
CA GLU A 176 16.00 3.48 13.23
C GLU A 176 16.72 2.18 12.79
N PRO A 177 17.27 2.12 11.57
CA PRO A 177 17.33 3.16 10.54
C PRO A 177 16.06 3.24 9.65
N SER A 178 15.09 2.33 9.81
CA SER A 178 13.87 2.26 8.97
C SER A 178 13.06 3.55 9.02
N ARG A 179 12.91 4.16 10.20
CA ARG A 179 12.21 5.44 10.36
C ARG A 179 12.79 6.52 9.44
N GLN A 180 14.11 6.73 9.50
CA GLN A 180 14.76 7.71 8.63
C GLN A 180 14.58 7.36 7.15
N ALA A 181 14.65 6.08 6.79
CA ALA A 181 14.47 5.63 5.42
C ALA A 181 13.06 5.95 4.90
N HIS A 182 12.02 5.77 5.73
CA HIS A 182 10.64 6.13 5.38
C HIS A 182 10.50 7.65 5.16
N HIS A 183 11.06 8.49 6.05
CA HIS A 183 11.01 9.95 5.87
C HIS A 183 11.72 10.40 4.58
N VAL A 184 12.87 9.81 4.25
CA VAL A 184 13.56 10.12 2.98
C VAL A 184 12.75 9.64 1.77
N ALA A 185 12.10 8.50 1.85
CA ALA A 185 11.19 8.02 0.80
C ALA A 185 10.00 8.97 0.59
N TYR A 186 9.39 9.47 1.66
CA TYR A 186 8.32 10.49 1.57
C TYR A 186 8.81 11.80 0.95
N GLN A 187 10.02 12.25 1.33
CA GLN A 187 10.61 13.45 0.72
C GLN A 187 10.83 13.26 -0.78
N ALA A 188 11.31 12.09 -1.22
CA ALA A 188 11.47 11.77 -2.63
C ALA A 188 10.12 11.73 -3.36
N ARG A 189 9.06 11.26 -2.71
CA ARG A 189 7.69 11.30 -3.25
C ARG A 189 7.16 12.73 -3.40
N ALA A 190 7.64 13.68 -2.61
CA ALA A 190 7.25 15.10 -2.67
C ALA A 190 5.72 15.29 -2.76
N ARG A 191 4.95 14.52 -1.98
CA ARG A 191 3.48 14.50 -1.98
C ARG A 191 2.85 14.18 -3.35
N ARG A 192 3.53 13.39 -4.18
CA ARG A 192 2.89 12.86 -5.39
C ARG A 192 1.61 12.11 -5.03
N PRO A 193 0.59 12.12 -5.90
CA PRO A 193 -0.66 11.39 -5.67
C PRO A 193 -0.42 9.94 -5.27
N LEU A 194 -1.33 9.39 -4.47
CA LEU A 194 -1.31 8.01 -3.99
C LEU A 194 -0.03 7.66 -3.20
N THR A 195 0.47 8.61 -2.41
CA THR A 195 1.43 8.36 -1.33
C THR A 195 0.62 8.01 -0.09
N ILE A 196 0.57 6.72 0.26
CA ILE A 196 -0.39 6.14 1.22
C ILE A 196 0.33 5.73 2.50
N LEU A 197 -0.23 6.13 3.64
CA LEU A 197 0.15 5.67 4.97
C LEU A 197 -0.97 4.81 5.55
N ASP A 198 -0.70 3.52 5.76
CA ASP A 198 -1.55 2.64 6.55
C ASP A 198 -1.17 2.81 8.02
N LEU A 199 -2.17 3.15 8.83
CA LEU A 199 -2.02 3.41 10.25
C LEU A 199 -1.88 2.13 11.09
N ASP A 200 -1.57 1.00 10.50
CA ASP A 200 -1.35 -0.33 11.09
C ASP A 200 -0.50 -0.27 12.38
N TYR A 201 -1.09 0.30 13.45
CA TYR A 201 -0.45 0.45 14.74
C TYR A 201 -0.44 -0.87 15.51
N ARG A 202 0.73 -1.22 16.02
CA ARG A 202 0.91 -2.39 16.89
C ARG A 202 1.65 -1.94 18.15
N PRO A 203 0.98 -1.86 19.32
CA PRO A 203 1.57 -1.31 20.56
C PRO A 203 2.93 -1.91 20.91
N MET A 204 3.10 -3.22 20.71
CA MET A 204 4.32 -3.95 21.05
C MET A 204 5.55 -3.58 20.20
N PHE A 205 5.39 -2.81 19.12
CA PHE A 205 6.51 -2.37 18.28
C PHE A 205 7.02 -0.97 18.64
N TRP A 206 6.39 -0.32 19.60
CA TRP A 206 6.69 1.05 19.97
C TRP A 206 7.16 1.14 21.42
N SER A 207 8.06 2.08 21.70
CA SER A 207 8.53 2.34 23.07
C SER A 207 7.43 3.00 23.92
N SER A 208 6.51 3.75 23.31
CA SER A 208 5.30 4.26 23.91
C SER A 208 4.30 4.77 22.84
N PRO A 209 3.00 4.92 23.20
CA PRO A 209 2.00 5.53 22.30
C PRO A 209 2.37 6.96 21.87
N GLU A 210 2.95 7.78 22.76
CA GLU A 210 3.32 9.18 22.47
C GLU A 210 4.42 9.25 21.41
N VAL A 211 5.36 8.28 21.42
CA VAL A 211 6.38 8.16 20.37
C VAL A 211 5.71 7.82 19.03
N ALA A 212 4.77 6.89 19.03
CA ALA A 212 4.01 6.54 17.84
C ALA A 212 3.25 7.76 17.29
N THR A 213 2.46 8.44 18.12
CA THR A 213 1.70 9.65 17.74
C THR A 213 2.60 10.72 17.11
N ARG A 214 3.76 10.97 17.71
CA ARG A 214 4.71 11.96 17.18
C ARG A 214 5.25 11.58 15.80
N GLU A 215 5.70 10.32 15.63
CA GLU A 215 6.30 9.89 14.36
C GLU A 215 5.25 9.73 13.26
N VAL A 216 4.04 9.26 13.60
CA VAL A 216 2.90 9.24 12.68
C VAL A 216 2.50 10.66 12.26
N GLY A 217 2.41 11.60 13.21
CA GLY A 217 2.12 13.00 12.91
C GLY A 217 3.10 13.61 11.91
N ARG A 218 4.41 13.31 12.05
CA ARG A 218 5.43 13.74 11.08
C ARG A 218 5.25 13.10 9.69
N ALA A 219 4.83 11.84 9.64
CA ALA A 219 4.62 11.14 8.38
C ALA A 219 3.38 11.69 7.64
N LEU A 220 2.31 12.03 8.36
CA LEU A 220 1.08 12.59 7.80
C LEU A 220 1.32 13.88 6.99
N GLU A 221 2.33 14.69 7.34
CA GLU A 221 2.69 15.90 6.59
C GLU A 221 3.16 15.62 5.15
N HIS A 222 3.55 14.37 4.86
CA HIS A 222 4.17 13.98 3.61
C HIS A 222 3.31 13.04 2.72
N VAL A 223 2.24 12.51 3.27
CA VAL A 223 1.37 11.56 2.56
C VAL A 223 0.10 12.24 2.05
N THR A 224 -0.51 11.68 1.03
CA THR A 224 -1.75 12.20 0.44
C THR A 224 -2.97 11.37 0.84
N VAL A 225 -2.76 10.11 1.22
CA VAL A 225 -3.82 9.20 1.66
C VAL A 225 -3.43 8.60 3.01
N ALA A 226 -4.35 8.58 3.95
CA ALA A 226 -4.22 7.84 5.20
C ALA A 226 -5.36 6.85 5.35
N VAL A 227 -5.05 5.61 5.74
CA VAL A 227 -6.04 4.56 5.96
C VAL A 227 -5.78 3.86 7.29
N GLY A 228 -6.82 3.70 8.10
CA GLY A 228 -6.71 3.04 9.41
C GLY A 228 -8.06 2.64 9.96
N ASN A 229 -8.06 1.89 11.05
CA ASN A 229 -9.24 1.68 11.86
C ASN A 229 -9.38 2.78 12.93
N ARG A 230 -10.40 2.68 13.77
CA ARG A 230 -10.71 3.71 14.79
C ARG A 230 -9.63 3.84 15.86
N GLU A 231 -9.09 2.73 16.34
CA GLU A 231 -8.02 2.70 17.34
C GLU A 231 -6.69 3.21 16.75
N GLU A 232 -6.43 2.90 15.50
CA GLU A 232 -5.27 3.42 14.77
C GLU A 232 -5.37 4.94 14.54
N CYS A 233 -6.58 5.46 14.28
CA CYS A 233 -6.84 6.89 14.20
C CYS A 233 -6.66 7.60 15.55
N GLU A 234 -7.03 6.95 16.67
CA GLU A 234 -6.78 7.50 18.01
C GLU A 234 -5.29 7.79 18.23
N ILE A 235 -4.42 6.85 17.84
CA ILE A 235 -2.96 7.05 17.92
C ILE A 235 -2.48 8.12 16.96
N ALA A 236 -3.03 8.18 15.75
CA ALA A 236 -2.56 9.10 14.72
C ALA A 236 -2.97 10.56 14.98
N VAL A 237 -4.21 10.78 15.42
CA VAL A 237 -4.84 12.11 15.50
C VAL A 237 -5.66 12.36 16.78
N GLY A 238 -5.74 11.41 17.71
CA GLY A 238 -6.44 11.54 18.99
C GLY A 238 -7.95 11.37 18.91
N GLU A 239 -8.49 10.81 17.81
CA GLU A 239 -9.93 10.70 17.57
C GLU A 239 -10.34 9.28 17.20
N THR A 240 -11.41 8.79 17.83
CA THR A 240 -12.02 7.46 17.55
C THR A 240 -13.35 7.56 16.80
N ASP A 241 -14.00 8.72 16.82
CA ASP A 241 -15.17 8.97 15.98
C ASP A 241 -14.75 9.07 14.50
N PRO A 242 -15.35 8.30 13.59
CA PRO A 242 -14.87 8.22 12.20
C PRO A 242 -14.87 9.55 11.46
N HIS A 243 -15.89 10.39 11.69
CA HIS A 243 -15.96 11.69 11.03
C HIS A 243 -14.92 12.66 11.56
N ARG A 244 -14.78 12.75 12.89
CA ARG A 244 -13.77 13.60 13.54
C ARG A 244 -12.35 13.12 13.24
N ALA A 245 -12.14 11.80 13.20
CA ALA A 245 -10.86 11.22 12.80
C ALA A 245 -10.50 11.59 11.37
N ALA A 246 -11.46 11.48 10.44
CA ALA A 246 -11.24 11.89 9.05
C ALA A 246 -10.95 13.39 8.94
N ASP A 247 -11.69 14.25 9.66
CA ASP A 247 -11.43 15.70 9.71
C ASP A 247 -10.03 16.01 10.22
N ALA A 248 -9.64 15.38 11.34
CA ALA A 248 -8.33 15.58 11.93
C ALA A 248 -7.18 15.10 11.01
N LEU A 249 -7.38 14.03 10.22
CA LEU A 249 -6.43 13.59 9.21
C LEU A 249 -6.31 14.61 8.07
N LEU A 250 -7.44 15.15 7.58
CA LEU A 250 -7.43 16.20 6.54
C LEU A 250 -6.73 17.49 7.05
N GLU A 251 -6.94 17.88 8.30
CA GLU A 251 -6.26 19.01 8.94
C GLU A 251 -4.73 18.83 9.01
N ARG A 252 -4.24 17.58 9.04
CA ARG A 252 -2.80 17.26 8.93
C ARG A 252 -2.27 17.31 7.51
N GLY A 253 -3.11 17.63 6.52
CA GLY A 253 -2.75 17.78 5.12
C GLY A 253 -2.97 16.53 4.26
N VAL A 254 -3.58 15.47 4.79
CA VAL A 254 -4.04 14.33 4.00
C VAL A 254 -5.14 14.78 3.04
N GLU A 255 -5.17 14.28 1.82
CA GLU A 255 -6.16 14.62 0.79
C GLU A 255 -7.34 13.64 0.77
N LEU A 256 -7.08 12.38 1.16
CA LEU A 256 -8.07 11.33 1.29
C LEU A 256 -7.87 10.58 2.62
N ALA A 257 -8.78 10.75 3.55
CA ALA A 257 -8.81 10.02 4.81
C ALA A 257 -9.79 8.85 4.72
N ILE A 258 -9.36 7.64 5.11
CA ILE A 258 -10.16 6.42 5.07
C ILE A 258 -10.17 5.79 6.47
N VAL A 259 -11.35 5.70 7.08
CA VAL A 259 -11.54 5.15 8.43
C VAL A 259 -12.36 3.87 8.36
N LYS A 260 -11.68 2.74 8.58
CA LYS A 260 -12.30 1.40 8.64
C LYS A 260 -13.06 1.25 9.96
N GLN A 261 -14.28 0.72 9.91
CA GLN A 261 -15.17 0.59 11.07
C GLN A 261 -15.59 -0.87 11.35
N GLY A 262 -14.83 -1.83 10.84
CA GLY A 262 -15.13 -3.25 10.96
C GLY A 262 -16.50 -3.60 10.36
N PRO A 263 -17.41 -4.27 11.10
CA PRO A 263 -18.73 -4.66 10.59
C PRO A 263 -19.64 -3.48 10.18
N ARG A 264 -19.29 -2.25 10.53
CA ARG A 264 -20.04 -1.05 10.13
C ARG A 264 -19.61 -0.50 8.78
N GLY A 265 -18.54 -1.03 8.19
CA GLY A 265 -18.04 -0.62 6.88
C GLY A 265 -16.90 0.38 6.96
N VAL A 266 -16.90 1.36 6.07
CA VAL A 266 -15.82 2.33 5.91
C VAL A 266 -16.36 3.71 5.63
N LEU A 267 -15.72 4.73 6.21
CA LEU A 267 -15.89 6.13 5.89
C LEU A 267 -14.66 6.60 5.11
N ALA A 268 -14.89 7.31 4.01
CA ALA A 268 -13.84 8.04 3.31
C ALA A 268 -14.22 9.50 3.17
N LYS A 269 -13.24 10.39 3.33
CA LYS A 269 -13.46 11.84 3.28
C LYS A 269 -12.33 12.53 2.53
N THR A 270 -12.71 13.44 1.65
CA THR A 270 -11.86 14.44 1.01
C THR A 270 -12.31 15.84 1.40
N ALA A 271 -11.70 16.88 0.85
CA ALA A 271 -12.19 18.25 1.04
C ALA A 271 -13.59 18.47 0.45
N ASP A 272 -13.96 17.70 -0.60
CA ASP A 272 -15.15 17.95 -1.39
C ASP A 272 -16.31 16.98 -1.08
N GLU A 273 -16.00 15.77 -0.60
CA GLU A 273 -17.00 14.73 -0.39
C GLU A 273 -16.73 13.86 0.86
N THR A 274 -17.81 13.32 1.40
CA THR A 274 -17.79 12.29 2.44
C THR A 274 -18.63 11.12 1.99
N ILE A 275 -18.06 9.92 1.95
CA ILE A 275 -18.71 8.70 1.50
C ILE A 275 -18.64 7.66 2.62
N GLU A 276 -19.77 7.06 2.94
CA GLU A 276 -19.87 5.91 3.81
C GLU A 276 -20.39 4.71 3.02
N VAL A 277 -19.67 3.60 3.13
CA VAL A 277 -20.03 2.34 2.49
C VAL A 277 -20.18 1.27 3.57
N PRO A 278 -21.32 0.57 3.64
CA PRO A 278 -21.51 -0.52 4.60
C PRO A 278 -20.53 -1.66 4.31
N ALA A 279 -20.22 -2.43 5.35
CA ALA A 279 -19.41 -3.63 5.18
C ALA A 279 -20.15 -4.66 4.32
N HIS A 280 -19.41 -5.42 3.53
CA HIS A 280 -19.91 -6.65 2.95
C HIS A 280 -19.89 -7.73 4.04
N LEU A 281 -21.09 -8.06 4.55
CA LEU A 281 -21.22 -9.00 5.67
C LEU A 281 -20.97 -10.43 5.21
N VAL A 282 -20.09 -11.12 5.91
CA VAL A 282 -19.68 -12.50 5.64
C VAL A 282 -19.64 -13.33 6.93
N THR A 283 -19.66 -14.64 6.79
CA THR A 283 -19.31 -15.53 7.90
C THR A 283 -17.79 -15.53 8.05
N VAL A 284 -17.30 -14.91 9.12
CA VAL A 284 -15.86 -14.77 9.38
C VAL A 284 -15.29 -16.12 9.81
N ILE A 285 -14.23 -16.55 9.13
CA ILE A 285 -13.38 -17.67 9.52
C ILE A 285 -12.12 -17.16 10.21
N ASN A 286 -11.44 -16.18 9.58
CA ASN A 286 -10.26 -15.52 10.12
C ASN A 286 -10.23 -14.05 9.67
N GLY A 287 -10.29 -13.12 10.61
CA GLY A 287 -10.27 -11.68 10.33
C GLY A 287 -8.90 -11.11 9.96
N LEU A 288 -7.82 -11.89 10.17
CA LEU A 288 -6.45 -11.46 9.86
C LEU A 288 -6.26 -11.26 8.36
N GLY A 289 -5.61 -10.15 7.98
CA GLY A 289 -5.36 -9.82 6.57
C GLY A 289 -6.52 -9.19 5.81
N SER A 290 -7.73 -9.12 6.40
CA SER A 290 -8.87 -8.42 5.79
C SER A 290 -8.54 -6.96 5.46
N GLY A 291 -7.83 -6.25 6.36
CA GLY A 291 -7.32 -4.91 6.14
C GLY A 291 -6.32 -4.81 4.99
N ASP A 292 -5.47 -5.81 4.84
CA ASP A 292 -4.47 -5.87 3.76
C ASP A 292 -5.13 -6.15 2.40
N GLY A 293 -6.14 -7.04 2.39
CA GLY A 293 -6.99 -7.27 1.21
C GLY A 293 -7.73 -6.02 0.77
N PHE A 294 -8.30 -5.29 1.73
CA PHE A 294 -8.87 -3.96 1.50
C PHE A 294 -7.82 -3.01 0.90
N GLY A 295 -6.60 -2.96 1.48
CA GLY A 295 -5.52 -2.08 1.03
C GLY A 295 -5.10 -2.33 -0.42
N GLY A 296 -4.93 -3.59 -0.83
CA GLY A 296 -4.59 -3.94 -2.21
C GLY A 296 -5.70 -3.59 -3.20
N ALA A 297 -6.96 -3.81 -2.82
CA ALA A 297 -8.13 -3.44 -3.60
C ALA A 297 -8.31 -1.91 -3.70
N LEU A 298 -8.01 -1.19 -2.61
CA LEU A 298 -7.96 0.27 -2.61
C LEU A 298 -6.93 0.79 -3.63
N CYS A 299 -5.71 0.23 -3.61
CA CYS A 299 -4.68 0.58 -4.59
C CYS A 299 -5.19 0.37 -6.02
N HIS A 300 -5.84 -0.77 -6.30
CA HIS A 300 -6.39 -1.08 -7.62
C HIS A 300 -7.41 -0.03 -8.06
N GLY A 301 -8.46 0.21 -7.29
CA GLY A 301 -9.51 1.16 -7.68
C GLY A 301 -9.01 2.60 -7.85
N LEU A 302 -8.04 3.03 -7.02
CA LEU A 302 -7.41 4.34 -7.15
C LEU A 302 -6.53 4.45 -8.41
N ILE A 303 -5.79 3.40 -8.77
CA ILE A 303 -4.99 3.36 -10.02
C ILE A 303 -5.88 3.42 -11.25
N GLU A 304 -7.03 2.71 -11.23
CA GLU A 304 -8.01 2.69 -12.30
C GLU A 304 -8.84 3.99 -12.38
N GLY A 305 -8.69 4.91 -11.43
CA GLY A 305 -9.41 6.19 -11.40
C GLY A 305 -10.91 6.03 -11.21
N TRP A 306 -11.36 4.99 -10.51
CA TRP A 306 -12.77 4.77 -10.25
C TRP A 306 -13.37 5.84 -9.33
N PRO A 307 -14.70 6.09 -9.41
CA PRO A 307 -15.39 6.87 -8.39
C PRO A 307 -15.14 6.30 -6.99
N LEU A 308 -14.92 7.15 -6.01
CA LEU A 308 -14.50 6.75 -4.67
C LEU A 308 -15.46 5.74 -4.02
N GLU A 309 -16.77 5.90 -4.22
CA GLU A 309 -17.75 4.92 -3.72
C GLU A 309 -17.52 3.51 -4.28
N ARG A 310 -17.22 3.38 -5.58
CA ARG A 310 -16.90 2.09 -6.21
C ARG A 310 -15.60 1.50 -5.64
N VAL A 311 -14.58 2.34 -5.46
CA VAL A 311 -13.32 1.93 -4.83
C VAL A 311 -13.57 1.31 -3.46
N LEU A 312 -14.37 1.97 -2.63
CA LEU A 312 -14.66 1.51 -1.26
C LEU A 312 -15.52 0.24 -1.24
N ARG A 313 -16.52 0.12 -2.11
CA ARG A 313 -17.33 -1.09 -2.24
C ARG A 313 -16.47 -2.28 -2.64
N PHE A 314 -15.62 -2.12 -3.64
CA PHE A 314 -14.70 -3.14 -4.11
C PHE A 314 -13.70 -3.54 -3.01
N ALA A 315 -13.12 -2.57 -2.30
CA ALA A 315 -12.19 -2.82 -1.22
C ALA A 315 -12.85 -3.52 -0.01
N ASN A 316 -14.08 -3.15 0.36
CA ASN A 316 -14.85 -3.83 1.41
C ASN A 316 -15.16 -5.28 1.03
N ALA A 317 -15.58 -5.54 -0.21
CA ALA A 317 -15.82 -6.91 -0.68
C ALA A 317 -14.54 -7.75 -0.66
N ALA A 318 -13.42 -7.19 -1.12
CA ALA A 318 -12.12 -7.86 -1.09
C ALA A 318 -11.70 -8.23 0.34
N GLY A 319 -11.81 -7.29 1.29
CA GLY A 319 -11.54 -7.55 2.71
C GLY A 319 -12.48 -8.61 3.30
N GLY A 320 -13.77 -8.57 2.93
CA GLY A 320 -14.76 -9.58 3.30
C GLY A 320 -14.39 -10.97 2.78
N ILE A 321 -13.99 -11.10 1.52
CA ILE A 321 -13.54 -12.40 0.96
C ILE A 321 -12.34 -12.96 1.75
N VAL A 322 -11.34 -12.13 2.07
CA VAL A 322 -10.20 -12.57 2.88
C VAL A 322 -10.67 -13.11 4.22
N ALA A 323 -11.63 -12.45 4.88
CA ALA A 323 -12.15 -12.88 6.18
C ALA A 323 -12.89 -14.24 6.14
N THR A 324 -13.33 -14.72 4.97
CA THR A 324 -13.91 -16.07 4.78
C THR A 324 -12.87 -17.16 4.56
N ARG A 325 -11.57 -16.83 4.56
CA ARG A 325 -10.47 -17.75 4.24
C ARG A 325 -9.57 -17.92 5.46
N PHE A 326 -8.79 -18.99 5.44
CA PHE A 326 -8.01 -19.38 6.61
C PHE A 326 -6.68 -18.65 6.74
N GLU A 327 -5.99 -18.42 5.63
CA GLU A 327 -4.69 -17.73 5.57
C GLU A 327 -4.86 -16.31 5.03
N CYS A 328 -3.82 -15.47 5.15
CA CYS A 328 -3.86 -14.10 4.68
C CYS A 328 -3.32 -13.95 3.24
N SER A 329 -2.03 -14.15 3.00
CA SER A 329 -1.41 -13.84 1.70
C SER A 329 -1.92 -14.68 0.54
N THR A 330 -2.23 -15.95 0.78
CA THR A 330 -2.82 -16.86 -0.21
C THR A 330 -4.33 -16.66 -0.39
N ALA A 331 -4.95 -15.94 0.53
CA ALA A 331 -6.38 -15.64 0.57
C ALA A 331 -6.77 -14.42 -0.27
N MET A 332 -5.82 -13.66 -0.78
CA MET A 332 -6.09 -12.43 -1.54
C MET A 332 -6.89 -12.74 -2.80
N PRO A 333 -8.09 -12.10 -2.98
CA PRO A 333 -8.97 -12.39 -4.10
C PRO A 333 -8.47 -11.80 -5.41
N THR A 334 -8.94 -12.35 -6.53
CA THR A 334 -8.85 -11.77 -7.86
C THR A 334 -9.96 -10.75 -8.11
N SER A 335 -9.81 -9.90 -9.14
CA SER A 335 -10.87 -8.96 -9.55
C SER A 335 -12.18 -9.69 -9.84
N ALA A 336 -12.12 -10.83 -10.53
CA ALA A 336 -13.32 -11.62 -10.86
C ALA A 336 -14.06 -12.14 -9.63
N GLU A 337 -13.34 -12.57 -8.59
CA GLU A 337 -13.96 -13.00 -7.32
C GLU A 337 -14.66 -11.84 -6.61
N VAL A 338 -14.03 -10.64 -6.61
CA VAL A 338 -14.61 -9.45 -5.97
C VAL A 338 -15.85 -8.97 -6.72
N GLU A 339 -15.78 -8.88 -8.06
CA GLU A 339 -16.92 -8.45 -8.88
C GLU A 339 -18.10 -9.42 -8.74
N ALA A 340 -17.87 -10.74 -8.71
CA ALA A 340 -18.93 -11.73 -8.51
C ALA A 340 -19.69 -11.50 -7.18
N VAL A 341 -18.96 -11.21 -6.10
CA VAL A 341 -19.56 -10.91 -4.79
C VAL A 341 -20.36 -9.62 -4.82
N LEU A 342 -19.89 -8.60 -5.54
CA LEU A 342 -20.62 -7.34 -5.68
C LEU A 342 -21.89 -7.49 -6.53
N GLU A 343 -21.87 -8.32 -7.58
CA GLU A 343 -23.04 -8.63 -8.40
C GLU A 343 -24.11 -9.38 -7.59
N GLU A 344 -23.73 -10.38 -6.81
CA GLU A 344 -24.64 -11.10 -5.93
C GLU A 344 -25.34 -10.17 -4.94
N ALA A 345 -24.62 -9.19 -4.38
CA ALA A 345 -25.18 -8.22 -3.44
C ALA A 345 -26.21 -7.24 -4.07
N LEU A 346 -26.21 -7.07 -5.39
CA LEU A 346 -27.21 -6.26 -6.09
C LEU A 346 -28.53 -6.99 -6.32
N HIS A 347 -28.57 -8.30 -6.15
CA HIS A 347 -29.74 -9.15 -6.40
C HIS A 347 -30.48 -9.59 -5.13
N VAL A 348 -29.99 -9.19 -3.96
CA VAL A 348 -30.57 -9.42 -2.64
C VAL A 348 -31.21 -8.15 -2.10
#